data_226b5f3e1d9823f9e67e568e386c4b48
#
_entry.id   226b5f3e1d9823f9e67e568e386c4b48
#
_cell.length_a   1.000
_cell.length_b   1.000
_cell.length_c   1.000
_cell.angle_alpha   90.00
_cell.angle_beta   90.00
_cell.angle_gamma   90.00
#
_symmetry.space_group_name_H-M   'P 1'
#
loop_
_entity.id
_entity.type
_entity.pdbx_description
1 polymer ?
#
loop_
_entity_poly.entity_id
_entity_poly.type
_entity_poly.pdbx_seq_one_letter_code
_entity_poly.pdbx_strand_id
1 'polypeptide(L)'
;MYKALRVALFSGLLLLAGYLRAVGLTWGLDSGYGHDLQFQPDEFVSLQGVLQLDLLAGRIKAPGAYFEGTFNYYLWAVPQAVLKLAANKRTSFGSPISTTEYSNLLHVCRSMSVVFDLCTLVIVFLAIREATQKFYASFVGALCYAVIPMQVIYAHFMRPHVLSNLLCALVIWLSLKLRNSQRWHLLFLVGLLSGLGAATRYPVGLVVVIPCLYLLFGGDGLPNRKIQFVERVKDFATRQIWLVCLGFGIGLFLGHPMLFLDPSSVTRAITGQTLRYASLHEFSRSQLINLSVPWRYVTYVIPFAMYPILWLVPYCAILYVVFRRSLYSLSVPILIFSLLYLYFMGKGYLGPYFGRITMLLFPGFCVLIGMVLGNLQLELREKRTLAVVSTIALLLVVAPSLLFDVAYDRALQQKDARQVVREDLQKLIGQAPTTIGVWRLPSYFYTVMPAAKPLNSERVAVQLQDPGRDADFFLVGFPNQITSAKVDATVRQVEAEGKFKYEKSYRVPVKIFGHEFGLTHFPLDITYPFPTILLFVRKTPA
;
A
#
# COMPACT_ATOMS: atom_id res chain seq x y z
N MET A 1 -0.33 27.03 28.99
CA MET A 1 -1.57 26.53 28.38
C MET A 1 -1.42 26.12 26.91
N TYR A 2 -1.00 26.98 25.98
CA TYR A 2 -0.89 26.64 24.55
C TYR A 2 0.07 25.48 24.20
N LYS A 3 1.19 25.33 24.92
CA LYS A 3 2.15 24.23 24.66
C LYS A 3 1.53 22.87 25.02
N ALA A 4 0.87 22.78 26.17
CA ALA A 4 0.21 21.55 26.63
C ALA A 4 -0.93 21.14 25.66
N LEU A 5 -1.75 22.11 25.20
CA LEU A 5 -2.80 21.83 24.22
C LEU A 5 -2.24 21.27 22.90
N ARG A 6 -1.13 21.82 22.39
CA ARG A 6 -0.49 21.29 21.16
C ARG A 6 0.01 19.86 21.34
N VAL A 7 0.61 19.57 22.49
CA VAL A 7 1.05 18.18 22.82
C VAL A 7 -0.17 17.27 22.88
N ALA A 8 -1.23 17.66 23.59
CA ALA A 8 -2.45 16.85 23.70
C ALA A 8 -3.10 16.58 22.34
N LEU A 9 -3.22 17.61 21.48
CA LEU A 9 -3.76 17.44 20.11
C LEU A 9 -2.92 16.47 19.26
N PHE A 10 -1.60 16.62 19.29
CA PHE A 10 -0.73 15.72 18.52
C PHE A 10 -0.73 14.29 19.05
N SER A 11 -0.75 14.11 20.38
CA SER A 11 -0.89 12.79 21.01
C SER A 11 -2.24 12.16 20.65
N GLY A 12 -3.33 12.94 20.69
CA GLY A 12 -4.65 12.47 20.25
C GLY A 12 -4.68 12.02 18.79
N LEU A 13 -3.98 12.74 17.90
CA LEU A 13 -3.84 12.35 16.51
C LEU A 13 -3.06 11.04 16.36
N LEU A 14 -1.97 10.85 17.11
CA LEU A 14 -1.20 9.61 17.11
C LEU A 14 -2.01 8.42 17.63
N LEU A 15 -2.79 8.65 18.69
CA LEU A 15 -3.68 7.61 19.23
C LEU A 15 -4.77 7.22 18.24
N LEU A 16 -5.42 8.20 17.59
CA LEU A 16 -6.40 7.95 16.53
C LEU A 16 -5.77 7.15 15.37
N ALA A 17 -4.62 7.61 14.86
CA ALA A 17 -3.93 6.94 13.77
C ALA A 17 -3.48 5.52 14.17
N GLY A 18 -2.99 5.34 15.39
CA GLY A 18 -2.63 4.03 15.94
C GLY A 18 -3.84 3.10 16.06
N TYR A 19 -4.97 3.60 16.54
CA TYR A 19 -6.22 2.85 16.64
C TYR A 19 -6.67 2.33 15.26
N LEU A 20 -6.76 3.21 14.24
CA LEU A 20 -7.16 2.84 12.89
C LEU A 20 -6.23 1.81 12.23
N ARG A 21 -4.98 1.70 12.66
CA ARG A 21 -4.00 0.77 12.08
C ARG A 21 -3.82 -0.52 12.87
N ALA A 22 -4.25 -0.52 14.12
CA ALA A 22 -4.15 -1.68 15.00
C ALA A 22 -5.41 -2.55 14.99
N VAL A 23 -6.57 -1.93 14.80
CA VAL A 23 -7.87 -2.63 14.76
C VAL A 23 -7.94 -3.50 13.50
N GLY A 24 -8.17 -4.80 13.65
CA GLY A 24 -8.21 -5.74 12.51
C GLY A 24 -6.85 -6.31 12.09
N LEU A 25 -5.75 -5.97 12.80
CA LEU A 25 -4.40 -6.46 12.48
C LEU A 25 -4.27 -7.98 12.51
N THR A 26 -5.09 -8.65 13.32
CA THR A 26 -5.15 -10.11 13.42
C THR A 26 -6.01 -10.78 12.33
N TRP A 27 -6.59 -10.00 11.40
CA TRP A 27 -7.41 -10.54 10.34
C TRP A 27 -6.72 -11.70 9.61
N GLY A 28 -7.40 -12.87 9.56
CA GLY A 28 -6.92 -14.06 8.89
C GLY A 28 -5.81 -14.83 9.61
N LEU A 29 -5.31 -14.37 10.79
CA LEU A 29 -4.24 -15.05 11.53
C LEU A 29 -4.76 -16.23 12.37
N ASP A 30 -5.92 -16.07 13.03
CA ASP A 30 -6.49 -17.06 13.95
C ASP A 30 -7.31 -18.14 13.24
N SER A 31 -7.09 -18.30 11.93
CA SER A 31 -7.89 -19.22 11.11
C SER A 31 -7.65 -20.69 11.39
N GLY A 32 -6.57 -21.06 12.08
CA GLY A 32 -6.16 -22.45 12.30
C GLY A 32 -5.64 -23.15 11.02
N TYR A 33 -5.60 -22.44 9.90
CA TYR A 33 -5.33 -22.99 8.57
C TYR A 33 -3.91 -22.70 8.06
N GLY A 34 -3.11 -21.93 8.81
CA GLY A 34 -1.71 -21.66 8.51
C GLY A 34 -1.48 -21.03 7.15
N HIS A 35 -0.40 -21.47 6.51
CA HIS A 35 -0.02 -21.02 5.17
C HIS A 35 -0.95 -21.48 4.05
N ASP A 36 -1.91 -22.36 4.34
CA ASP A 36 -2.87 -22.85 3.34
C ASP A 36 -3.95 -21.81 3.00
N LEU A 37 -4.16 -20.80 3.85
CA LEU A 37 -5.10 -19.71 3.61
C LEU A 37 -4.36 -18.40 3.31
N GLN A 38 -4.30 -18.07 2.04
CA GLN A 38 -3.71 -16.83 1.55
C GLN A 38 -4.78 -15.74 1.49
N PHE A 39 -5.16 -15.18 2.65
CA PHE A 39 -6.20 -14.15 2.71
C PHE A 39 -5.82 -12.89 1.94
N GLN A 40 -4.56 -12.47 2.06
CA GLN A 40 -3.98 -11.41 1.23
C GLN A 40 -2.87 -12.03 0.37
N PRO A 41 -3.10 -12.19 -0.94
CA PRO A 41 -2.21 -13.00 -1.80
C PRO A 41 -0.78 -12.47 -1.87
N ASP A 42 -0.60 -11.17 -1.80
CA ASP A 42 0.72 -10.56 -1.89
C ASP A 42 1.53 -10.69 -0.58
N GLU A 43 0.87 -10.85 0.60
CA GLU A 43 1.57 -11.12 1.86
C GLU A 43 2.26 -12.48 1.85
N PHE A 44 1.62 -13.47 1.23
CA PHE A 44 2.23 -14.78 1.06
C PHE A 44 3.56 -14.68 0.32
N VAL A 45 3.60 -13.91 -0.78
CA VAL A 45 4.84 -13.68 -1.55
C VAL A 45 5.90 -13.00 -0.68
N SER A 46 5.49 -11.99 0.11
CA SER A 46 6.39 -11.29 1.02
C SER A 46 6.96 -12.23 2.08
N LEU A 47 6.12 -13.05 2.70
CA LEU A 47 6.53 -13.98 3.74
C LEU A 47 7.42 -15.10 3.18
N GLN A 48 7.13 -15.65 2.01
CA GLN A 48 8.01 -16.61 1.33
C GLN A 48 9.40 -16.03 1.08
N GLY A 49 9.49 -14.75 0.70
CA GLY A 49 10.79 -14.07 0.56
C GLY A 49 11.55 -13.99 1.89
N VAL A 50 10.87 -13.71 3.01
CA VAL A 50 11.49 -13.68 4.35
C VAL A 50 11.95 -15.07 4.78
N LEU A 51 11.17 -16.12 4.51
CA LEU A 51 11.51 -17.50 4.86
C LEU A 51 12.73 -18.04 4.09
N GLN A 52 13.09 -17.43 2.95
CA GLN A 52 14.34 -17.74 2.23
C GLN A 52 15.58 -17.15 2.91
N LEU A 53 15.41 -16.20 3.83
CA LEU A 53 16.52 -15.55 4.54
C LEU A 53 16.83 -16.30 5.84
N ASP A 54 18.11 -16.30 6.21
CA ASP A 54 18.58 -16.71 7.54
C ASP A 54 19.73 -15.82 7.96
N LEU A 55 19.38 -14.70 8.61
CA LEU A 55 20.35 -13.70 9.03
C LEU A 55 21.36 -14.26 10.04
N LEU A 56 20.97 -15.21 10.87
CA LEU A 56 21.84 -15.84 11.87
C LEU A 56 22.89 -16.77 11.22
N ALA A 57 22.57 -17.37 10.09
CA ALA A 57 23.48 -18.19 9.30
C ALA A 57 24.15 -17.43 8.14
N GLY A 58 24.01 -16.09 8.08
CA GLY A 58 24.56 -15.26 7.00
C GLY A 58 23.91 -15.49 5.63
N ARG A 59 22.76 -16.12 5.56
CA ARG A 59 22.04 -16.34 4.30
C ARG A 59 21.18 -15.13 3.96
N ILE A 60 21.63 -14.33 2.99
CA ILE A 60 21.00 -13.08 2.57
C ILE A 60 20.34 -13.17 1.17
N LYS A 61 20.30 -14.35 0.55
CA LYS A 61 19.72 -14.56 -0.77
C LYS A 61 18.22 -14.85 -0.66
N ALA A 62 17.39 -14.03 -1.32
CA ALA A 62 15.95 -14.20 -1.43
C ALA A 62 15.50 -14.03 -2.90
N PRO A 63 15.77 -15.01 -3.79
CA PRO A 63 15.50 -14.88 -5.23
C PRO A 63 14.05 -14.54 -5.56
N GLY A 64 13.10 -15.05 -4.78
CA GLY A 64 11.67 -14.76 -4.92
C GLY A 64 11.29 -13.30 -4.64
N ALA A 65 12.18 -12.51 -4.02
CA ALA A 65 11.96 -11.11 -3.68
C ALA A 65 12.63 -10.11 -4.64
N TYR A 66 13.54 -10.55 -5.50
CA TYR A 66 14.40 -9.67 -6.31
C TYR A 66 13.64 -8.79 -7.28
N PHE A 67 12.44 -9.15 -7.69
CA PHE A 67 11.62 -8.34 -8.61
C PHE A 67 11.06 -7.06 -7.98
N GLU A 68 10.96 -6.98 -6.66
CA GLU A 68 10.52 -5.76 -5.94
C GLU A 68 11.69 -4.96 -5.37
N GLY A 69 12.65 -5.65 -4.76
CA GLY A 69 13.76 -5.15 -3.95
C GLY A 69 13.82 -5.93 -2.63
N THR A 70 14.94 -5.86 -1.91
CA THR A 70 15.20 -6.76 -0.76
C THR A 70 15.26 -6.08 0.60
N PHE A 71 15.32 -4.76 0.67
CA PHE A 71 15.50 -4.06 1.95
C PHE A 71 14.38 -4.34 2.98
N ASN A 72 13.13 -4.33 2.55
CA ASN A 72 12.00 -4.68 3.39
C ASN A 72 12.06 -6.12 3.90
N TYR A 73 12.55 -7.06 3.08
CA TYR A 73 12.68 -8.47 3.48
C TYR A 73 13.77 -8.65 4.54
N TYR A 74 14.88 -7.93 4.45
CA TYR A 74 15.90 -7.92 5.51
C TYR A 74 15.34 -7.37 6.81
N LEU A 75 14.58 -6.29 6.78
CA LEU A 75 13.93 -5.74 7.98
C LEU A 75 12.94 -6.74 8.59
N TRP A 76 12.12 -7.42 7.79
CA TRP A 76 11.19 -8.42 8.27
C TRP A 76 11.86 -9.72 8.71
N ALA A 77 13.06 -10.01 8.23
CA ALA A 77 13.84 -11.17 8.71
C ALA A 77 14.45 -10.93 10.11
N VAL A 78 14.56 -9.69 10.58
CA VAL A 78 15.03 -9.39 11.96
C VAL A 78 14.10 -10.01 13.02
N PRO A 79 12.78 -9.78 13.03
CA PRO A 79 11.87 -10.47 13.95
C PRO A 79 11.97 -12.00 13.86
N GLN A 80 12.10 -12.56 12.66
CA GLN A 80 12.30 -14.00 12.48
C GLN A 80 13.56 -14.49 13.20
N ALA A 81 14.67 -13.75 13.07
CA ALA A 81 15.92 -14.08 13.75
C ALA A 81 15.77 -13.98 15.29
N VAL A 82 15.10 -12.94 15.79
CA VAL A 82 14.81 -12.75 17.21
C VAL A 82 13.93 -13.89 17.76
N LEU A 83 12.86 -14.26 17.05
CA LEU A 83 11.99 -15.36 17.44
C LEU A 83 12.74 -16.71 17.49
N LYS A 84 13.63 -16.97 16.53
CA LYS A 84 14.49 -18.17 16.53
C LYS A 84 15.43 -18.19 17.73
N LEU A 85 16.07 -17.06 18.04
CA LEU A 85 16.95 -16.94 19.21
C LEU A 85 16.17 -17.17 20.52
N ALA A 86 15.01 -16.53 20.67
CA ALA A 86 14.17 -16.66 21.86
C ALA A 86 13.68 -18.10 22.08
N ALA A 87 13.38 -18.80 20.99
CA ALA A 87 12.94 -20.20 21.05
C ALA A 87 14.10 -21.22 21.20
N ASN A 88 15.35 -20.75 21.25
CA ASN A 88 16.56 -21.58 21.22
C ASN A 88 16.55 -22.62 20.06
N LYS A 89 15.85 -22.30 18.98
CA LYS A 89 15.68 -23.15 17.79
C LYS A 89 16.69 -22.75 16.73
N ARG A 90 17.70 -23.57 16.53
CA ARG A 90 18.53 -23.57 15.31
C ARG A 90 17.78 -24.35 14.22
N THR A 91 16.65 -23.84 13.75
CA THR A 91 15.92 -24.50 12.66
C THR A 91 16.72 -24.41 11.37
N SER A 92 16.91 -25.55 10.70
CA SER A 92 17.53 -25.60 9.38
C SER A 92 16.68 -24.83 8.35
N PHE A 93 17.37 -24.25 7.36
CA PHE A 93 16.73 -23.65 6.19
C PHE A 93 15.77 -24.64 5.53
N GLY A 94 14.56 -24.17 5.19
CA GLY A 94 13.56 -25.02 4.52
C GLY A 94 12.76 -25.93 5.45
N SER A 95 12.97 -25.90 6.77
CA SER A 95 12.08 -26.61 7.69
C SER A 95 10.67 -26.02 7.60
N PRO A 96 9.63 -26.85 7.51
CA PRO A 96 8.26 -26.36 7.57
C PRO A 96 8.04 -25.62 8.88
N ILE A 97 7.53 -24.39 8.79
CA ILE A 97 7.13 -23.63 9.99
C ILE A 97 5.72 -24.06 10.40
N SER A 98 5.49 -24.16 11.69
CA SER A 98 4.15 -24.43 12.20
C SER A 98 3.18 -23.31 11.87
N THR A 99 1.88 -23.60 11.85
CA THR A 99 0.83 -22.60 11.66
C THR A 99 0.94 -21.45 12.65
N THR A 100 1.28 -21.75 13.91
CA THR A 100 1.45 -20.75 14.97
C THR A 100 2.67 -19.86 14.71
N GLU A 101 3.81 -20.43 14.31
CA GLU A 101 5.02 -19.68 13.97
C GLU A 101 4.78 -18.74 12.77
N TYR A 102 4.05 -19.24 11.76
CA TYR A 102 3.64 -18.46 10.60
C TYR A 102 2.77 -17.26 11.02
N SER A 103 1.72 -17.50 11.80
CA SER A 103 0.81 -16.45 12.28
C SER A 103 1.54 -15.42 13.15
N ASN A 104 2.41 -15.86 14.07
CA ASN A 104 3.20 -14.96 14.91
C ASN A 104 4.16 -14.09 14.10
N LEU A 105 4.87 -14.67 13.14
CA LEU A 105 5.79 -13.92 12.29
C LEU A 105 5.02 -12.87 11.45
N LEU A 106 3.90 -13.27 10.85
CA LEU A 106 3.08 -12.36 10.05
C LEU A 106 2.49 -11.24 10.91
N HIS A 107 2.03 -11.53 12.12
CA HIS A 107 1.53 -10.53 13.07
C HIS A 107 2.61 -9.50 13.44
N VAL A 108 3.83 -9.95 13.73
CA VAL A 108 4.95 -9.04 14.04
C VAL A 108 5.30 -8.18 12.82
N CYS A 109 5.35 -8.76 11.62
CA CYS A 109 5.65 -8.00 10.40
C CYS A 109 4.57 -6.97 10.05
N ARG A 110 3.28 -7.29 10.29
CA ARG A 110 2.17 -6.32 10.19
C ARG A 110 2.31 -5.20 11.22
N SER A 111 2.67 -5.54 12.47
CA SER A 111 2.93 -4.54 13.52
C SER A 111 4.07 -3.58 13.13
N MET A 112 5.11 -4.08 12.47
CA MET A 112 6.16 -3.22 11.90
C MET A 112 5.61 -2.26 10.85
N SER A 113 4.68 -2.71 9.98
CA SER A 113 4.01 -1.83 9.01
C SER A 113 3.24 -0.71 9.73
N VAL A 114 2.54 -1.00 10.81
CA VAL A 114 1.88 0.02 11.65
C VAL A 114 2.89 1.05 12.18
N VAL A 115 4.01 0.58 12.73
CA VAL A 115 5.06 1.48 13.24
C VAL A 115 5.63 2.36 12.13
N PHE A 116 5.93 1.80 10.95
CA PHE A 116 6.45 2.57 9.82
C PHE A 116 5.46 3.64 9.35
N ASP A 117 4.15 3.34 9.35
CA ASP A 117 3.16 4.31 8.93
C ASP A 117 2.94 5.42 9.96
N LEU A 118 2.96 5.10 11.25
CA LEU A 118 2.95 6.11 12.32
C LEU A 118 4.20 7.00 12.29
N CYS A 119 5.37 6.43 12.02
CA CYS A 119 6.58 7.21 11.78
C CYS A 119 6.41 8.12 10.57
N THR A 120 5.79 7.65 9.48
CA THR A 120 5.51 8.47 8.30
C THR A 120 4.63 9.66 8.66
N LEU A 121 3.57 9.46 9.44
CA LEU A 121 2.70 10.54 9.95
C LEU A 121 3.49 11.60 10.72
N VAL A 122 4.38 11.17 11.62
CA VAL A 122 5.26 12.08 12.38
C VAL A 122 6.17 12.87 11.44
N ILE A 123 6.78 12.20 10.45
CA ILE A 123 7.67 12.86 9.49
C ILE A 123 6.91 13.84 8.59
N VAL A 124 5.69 13.51 8.15
CA VAL A 124 4.81 14.43 7.41
C VAL A 124 4.53 15.69 8.26
N PHE A 125 4.18 15.51 9.54
CA PHE A 125 4.01 16.65 10.46
C PHE A 125 5.27 17.51 10.54
N LEU A 126 6.45 16.89 10.70
CA LEU A 126 7.74 17.59 10.79
C LEU A 126 8.11 18.28 9.47
N ALA A 127 7.83 17.67 8.33
CA ALA A 127 8.08 18.26 7.01
C ALA A 127 7.26 19.53 6.80
N ILE A 128 5.97 19.51 7.16
CA ILE A 128 5.11 20.68 7.09
C ILE A 128 5.56 21.75 8.10
N ARG A 129 5.98 21.30 9.29
CA ARG A 129 6.51 22.22 10.31
C ARG A 129 7.78 22.92 9.86
N GLU A 130 8.66 22.21 9.18
CA GLU A 130 9.88 22.78 8.56
C GLU A 130 9.53 23.82 7.50
N ALA A 131 8.57 23.49 6.61
CA ALA A 131 8.17 24.37 5.51
C ALA A 131 7.40 25.63 5.96
N THR A 132 6.57 25.54 7.01
CA THR A 132 5.59 26.58 7.34
C THR A 132 5.83 27.25 8.70
N GLN A 133 6.58 26.60 9.59
CA GLN A 133 6.76 26.96 11.00
C GLN A 133 5.45 27.03 11.80
N LYS A 134 4.32 26.47 11.28
CA LYS A 134 2.98 26.59 11.86
C LYS A 134 2.44 25.24 12.34
N PHE A 135 2.07 25.17 13.64
CA PHE A 135 1.53 23.97 14.25
C PHE A 135 0.22 23.53 13.60
N TYR A 136 -0.72 24.46 13.39
CA TYR A 136 -2.03 24.13 12.83
C TYR A 136 -1.92 23.53 11.42
N ALA A 137 -1.13 24.12 10.54
CA ALA A 137 -0.89 23.59 9.20
C ALA A 137 -0.29 22.17 9.24
N SER A 138 0.68 21.94 10.15
CA SER A 138 1.31 20.63 10.35
C SER A 138 0.32 19.60 10.88
N PHE A 139 -0.51 20.01 11.85
CA PHE A 139 -1.53 19.14 12.43
C PHE A 139 -2.58 18.71 11.40
N VAL A 140 -3.08 19.64 10.60
CA VAL A 140 -4.09 19.36 9.58
C VAL A 140 -3.55 18.48 8.45
N GLY A 141 -2.34 18.76 7.94
CA GLY A 141 -1.73 17.92 6.93
C GLY A 141 -1.47 16.49 7.43
N ALA A 142 -1.03 16.36 8.70
CA ALA A 142 -0.86 15.05 9.34
C ALA A 142 -2.21 14.36 9.61
N LEU A 143 -3.27 15.11 9.97
CA LEU A 143 -4.63 14.56 10.11
C LEU A 143 -5.16 14.03 8.77
N CYS A 144 -4.96 14.75 7.66
CA CYS A 144 -5.30 14.24 6.34
C CYS A 144 -4.57 12.91 6.06
N TYR A 145 -3.27 12.82 6.38
CA TYR A 145 -2.51 11.57 6.22
C TYR A 145 -3.07 10.43 7.09
N ALA A 146 -3.44 10.73 8.34
CA ALA A 146 -3.93 9.75 9.30
C ALA A 146 -5.18 8.99 8.83
N VAL A 147 -6.02 9.67 8.05
CA VAL A 147 -7.33 9.17 7.58
C VAL A 147 -7.38 8.92 6.06
N ILE A 148 -6.25 8.72 5.40
CA ILE A 148 -6.25 8.24 4.01
C ILE A 148 -6.56 6.75 4.02
N PRO A 149 -7.69 6.28 3.46
CA PRO A 149 -8.09 4.89 3.53
C PRO A 149 -7.01 3.92 3.04
N MET A 150 -6.34 4.24 1.93
CA MET A 150 -5.29 3.38 1.40
C MET A 150 -4.10 3.22 2.35
N GLN A 151 -3.76 4.24 3.15
CA GLN A 151 -2.70 4.17 4.16
C GLN A 151 -3.13 3.28 5.33
N VAL A 152 -4.36 3.48 5.83
CA VAL A 152 -4.93 2.65 6.89
C VAL A 152 -4.97 1.19 6.46
N ILE A 153 -5.52 0.89 5.28
CA ILE A 153 -5.64 -0.46 4.74
C ILE A 153 -4.27 -1.15 4.62
N TYR A 154 -3.28 -0.47 4.03
CA TYR A 154 -1.96 -1.09 3.80
C TYR A 154 -1.11 -1.20 5.07
N ALA A 155 -1.40 -0.44 6.11
CA ALA A 155 -0.77 -0.62 7.41
C ALA A 155 -1.13 -1.97 8.07
N HIS A 156 -2.25 -2.58 7.69
CA HIS A 156 -2.66 -3.91 8.15
C HIS A 156 -1.91 -5.06 7.48
N PHE A 157 -1.11 -4.79 6.45
CA PHE A 157 -0.48 -5.83 5.65
C PHE A 157 1.04 -5.76 5.68
N MET A 158 1.67 -6.93 5.61
CA MET A 158 3.11 -7.09 5.45
C MET A 158 3.51 -6.78 4.00
N ARG A 159 3.52 -5.47 3.63
CA ARG A 159 3.85 -5.02 2.26
C ARG A 159 4.87 -3.88 2.25
N PRO A 160 5.77 -3.82 1.24
CA PRO A 160 6.86 -2.84 1.20
C PRO A 160 6.39 -1.39 1.01
N HIS A 161 5.13 -1.18 0.66
CA HIS A 161 4.57 0.14 0.33
C HIS A 161 4.64 1.12 1.50
N VAL A 162 4.38 0.64 2.72
CA VAL A 162 4.39 1.48 3.93
C VAL A 162 5.80 1.96 4.26
N LEU A 163 6.80 1.07 4.18
CA LEU A 163 8.21 1.44 4.34
C LEU A 163 8.66 2.41 3.24
N SER A 164 8.19 2.21 2.00
CA SER A 164 8.45 3.13 0.89
C SER A 164 7.95 4.55 1.19
N ASN A 165 6.77 4.66 1.80
CA ASN A 165 6.20 5.96 2.19
C ASN A 165 7.02 6.64 3.28
N LEU A 166 7.51 5.88 4.27
CA LEU A 166 8.40 6.40 5.31
C LEU A 166 9.68 6.97 4.71
N LEU A 167 10.33 6.22 3.82
CA LEU A 167 11.55 6.66 3.16
C LEU A 167 11.30 7.90 2.27
N CYS A 168 10.19 7.93 1.53
CA CYS A 168 9.78 9.09 0.76
C CYS A 168 9.54 10.34 1.65
N ALA A 169 8.80 10.19 2.74
CA ALA A 169 8.55 11.28 3.69
C ALA A 169 9.84 11.82 4.32
N LEU A 170 10.76 10.93 4.71
CA LEU A 170 12.08 11.30 5.23
C LEU A 170 12.89 12.10 4.20
N VAL A 171 12.91 11.65 2.94
CA VAL A 171 13.61 12.37 1.87
C VAL A 171 12.97 13.74 1.65
N ILE A 172 11.64 13.87 1.62
CA ILE A 172 10.95 15.16 1.51
C ILE A 172 11.34 16.08 2.68
N TRP A 173 11.25 15.60 3.92
CA TRP A 173 11.58 16.39 5.11
C TRP A 173 13.04 16.87 5.12
N LEU A 174 13.99 15.97 4.86
CA LEU A 174 15.41 16.34 4.82
C LEU A 174 15.72 17.26 3.64
N SER A 175 15.05 17.09 2.50
CA SER A 175 15.20 17.98 1.35
C SER A 175 14.73 19.41 1.65
N LEU A 176 13.64 19.57 2.44
CA LEU A 176 13.22 20.87 2.93
C LEU A 176 14.26 21.53 3.86
N LYS A 177 14.96 20.72 4.68
CA LYS A 177 16.10 21.22 5.50
C LYS A 177 17.32 21.60 4.67
N LEU A 178 17.60 20.88 3.57
CA LEU A 178 18.71 21.22 2.65
C LEU A 178 18.55 22.61 2.04
N ARG A 179 17.32 23.09 1.86
CA ARG A 179 17.07 24.44 1.38
C ARG A 179 17.73 25.51 2.25
N ASN A 180 17.73 25.29 3.58
CA ASN A 180 18.24 26.24 4.57
C ASN A 180 19.70 25.94 4.99
N SER A 181 20.20 24.74 4.72
CA SER A 181 21.52 24.28 5.19
C SER A 181 22.05 23.15 4.30
N GLN A 182 22.96 23.49 3.40
CA GLN A 182 23.60 22.54 2.46
C GLN A 182 24.74 21.75 3.13
N ARG A 183 24.48 21.18 4.30
CA ARG A 183 25.47 20.36 5.02
C ARG A 183 25.71 19.05 4.31
N TRP A 184 26.98 18.66 4.15
CA TRP A 184 27.38 17.46 3.43
C TRP A 184 26.71 16.17 3.92
N HIS A 185 26.53 16.02 5.24
CA HIS A 185 25.87 14.85 5.82
C HIS A 185 24.38 14.76 5.45
N LEU A 186 23.69 15.88 5.27
CA LEU A 186 22.29 15.88 4.78
C LEU A 186 22.23 15.47 3.31
N LEU A 187 23.18 15.94 2.47
CA LEU A 187 23.28 15.54 1.06
C LEU A 187 23.48 14.01 0.94
N PHE A 188 24.44 13.50 1.73
CA PHE A 188 24.68 12.06 1.78
C PHE A 188 23.45 11.28 2.26
N LEU A 189 22.78 11.74 3.33
CA LEU A 189 21.65 11.07 3.96
C LEU A 189 20.42 11.03 3.05
N VAL A 190 20.09 12.10 2.31
CA VAL A 190 18.98 12.06 1.34
C VAL A 190 19.27 11.09 0.19
N GLY A 191 20.53 11.01 -0.25
CA GLY A 191 20.97 10.00 -1.20
C GLY A 191 20.80 8.60 -0.64
N LEU A 192 21.32 8.33 0.56
CA LEU A 192 21.24 7.04 1.25
C LEU A 192 19.79 6.55 1.38
N LEU A 193 18.90 7.41 1.87
CA LEU A 193 17.46 7.07 2.04
C LEU A 193 16.77 6.85 0.69
N SER A 194 17.13 7.60 -0.35
CA SER A 194 16.62 7.38 -1.71
C SER A 194 17.11 6.04 -2.29
N GLY A 195 18.36 5.67 -2.04
CA GLY A 195 18.93 4.37 -2.42
C GLY A 195 18.27 3.20 -1.67
N LEU A 196 18.06 3.33 -0.36
CA LEU A 196 17.26 2.37 0.42
C LEU A 196 15.81 2.28 -0.08
N GLY A 197 15.22 3.41 -0.52
CA GLY A 197 13.94 3.45 -1.17
C GLY A 197 13.90 2.62 -2.45
N ALA A 198 14.90 2.79 -3.32
CA ALA A 198 15.08 1.97 -4.52
C ALA A 198 15.28 0.49 -4.19
N ALA A 199 16.01 0.18 -3.12
CA ALA A 199 16.22 -1.17 -2.62
C ALA A 199 14.97 -1.79 -1.96
N THR A 200 13.98 -0.98 -1.56
CA THR A 200 12.67 -1.43 -1.07
C THR A 200 11.75 -1.74 -2.24
N ARG A 201 11.66 -0.81 -3.20
CA ARG A 201 10.95 -0.93 -4.48
C ARG A 201 11.63 -0.03 -5.51
N TYR A 202 12.02 -0.56 -6.65
CA TYR A 202 12.80 0.20 -7.65
C TYR A 202 12.22 1.57 -8.02
N PRO A 203 10.88 1.74 -8.22
CA PRO A 203 10.31 3.05 -8.56
C PRO A 203 10.45 4.11 -7.44
N VAL A 204 10.67 3.69 -6.19
CA VAL A 204 10.84 4.62 -5.05
C VAL A 204 12.17 5.40 -5.18
N GLY A 205 13.14 4.85 -5.90
CA GLY A 205 14.40 5.55 -6.19
C GLY A 205 14.21 6.90 -6.88
N LEU A 206 13.10 7.10 -7.60
CA LEU A 206 12.75 8.40 -8.20
C LEU A 206 12.62 9.54 -7.17
N VAL A 207 12.45 9.22 -5.89
CA VAL A 207 12.37 10.24 -4.83
C VAL A 207 13.64 11.10 -4.75
N VAL A 208 14.78 10.61 -5.26
CA VAL A 208 16.06 11.35 -5.34
C VAL A 208 15.94 12.63 -6.19
N VAL A 209 14.96 12.72 -7.08
CA VAL A 209 14.66 13.93 -7.86
C VAL A 209 14.29 15.10 -6.95
N ILE A 210 13.63 14.86 -5.81
CA ILE A 210 13.21 15.90 -4.88
C ILE A 210 14.41 16.69 -4.33
N PRO A 211 15.41 16.08 -3.66
CA PRO A 211 16.58 16.84 -3.18
C PRO A 211 17.36 17.49 -4.33
N CYS A 212 17.51 16.85 -5.48
CA CYS A 212 18.17 17.46 -6.64
C CYS A 212 17.48 18.75 -7.09
N LEU A 213 16.15 18.75 -7.16
CA LEU A 213 15.38 19.94 -7.52
C LEU A 213 15.42 21.03 -6.44
N TYR A 214 15.42 20.66 -5.14
CA TYR A 214 15.61 21.64 -4.07
C TYR A 214 17.00 22.28 -4.09
N LEU A 215 18.03 21.55 -4.46
CA LEU A 215 19.38 22.11 -4.62
C LEU A 215 19.47 23.10 -5.78
N LEU A 216 18.78 22.80 -6.89
CA LEU A 216 18.76 23.65 -8.07
C LEU A 216 17.86 24.89 -7.91
N PHE A 217 16.69 24.72 -7.30
CA PHE A 217 15.64 25.76 -7.29
C PHE A 217 15.28 26.30 -5.89
N GLY A 218 15.84 25.73 -4.81
CA GLY A 218 15.37 25.92 -3.43
C GLY A 218 15.83 27.20 -2.72
N GLY A 219 16.51 28.13 -3.37
CA GLY A 219 16.88 29.42 -2.73
C GLY A 219 15.71 30.43 -2.67
N ASP A 220 15.87 31.52 -1.93
CA ASP A 220 14.84 32.55 -1.76
C ASP A 220 14.43 33.23 -3.07
N GLY A 221 13.38 32.68 -3.65
CA GLY A 221 12.83 33.09 -4.94
C GLY A 221 13.45 32.34 -6.13
N LEU A 222 12.70 32.22 -7.23
CA LEU A 222 13.28 31.85 -8.51
C LEU A 222 14.44 32.82 -8.80
N PRO A 223 15.59 32.32 -9.26
CA PRO A 223 16.75 33.17 -9.45
C PRO A 223 16.42 34.28 -10.42
N ASN A 224 16.22 35.50 -9.90
CA ASN A 224 15.96 36.67 -10.72
C ASN A 224 17.18 37.05 -11.59
N ARG A 225 18.32 36.34 -11.45
CA ARG A 225 19.54 36.59 -12.21
C ARG A 225 20.09 35.30 -12.77
N LYS A 226 20.27 35.25 -14.08
CA LYS A 226 20.89 34.13 -14.81
C LYS A 226 22.22 33.69 -14.20
N ILE A 227 23.01 34.64 -13.70
CA ILE A 227 24.32 34.39 -13.06
C ILE A 227 24.19 33.48 -11.83
N GLN A 228 23.23 33.74 -10.95
CA GLN A 228 23.04 32.93 -9.73
C GLN A 228 22.58 31.51 -10.06
N PHE A 229 21.80 31.32 -11.12
CA PHE A 229 21.38 29.99 -11.56
C PHE A 229 22.56 29.18 -12.10
N VAL A 230 23.41 29.79 -12.95
CA VAL A 230 24.61 29.13 -13.49
C VAL A 230 25.56 28.70 -12.38
N GLU A 231 25.81 29.57 -11.39
CA GLU A 231 26.64 29.23 -10.23
C GLU A 231 26.07 28.07 -9.41
N ARG A 232 24.75 28.03 -9.18
CA ARG A 232 24.09 26.93 -8.51
C ARG A 232 24.20 25.62 -9.30
N VAL A 233 23.98 25.65 -10.60
CA VAL A 233 24.16 24.47 -11.47
C VAL A 233 25.59 23.97 -11.39
N LYS A 234 26.59 24.88 -11.41
CA LYS A 234 28.00 24.52 -11.28
C LYS A 234 28.31 23.89 -9.93
N ASP A 235 27.86 24.49 -8.81
CA ASP A 235 28.08 23.96 -7.46
C ASP A 235 27.37 22.61 -7.27
N PHE A 236 26.13 22.48 -7.76
CA PHE A 236 25.41 21.22 -7.81
C PHE A 236 26.17 20.14 -8.57
N ALA A 237 26.63 20.44 -9.80
CA ALA A 237 27.32 19.49 -10.66
C ALA A 237 28.73 19.09 -10.12
N THR A 238 29.43 20.01 -9.42
CA THR A 238 30.82 19.77 -8.97
C THR A 238 30.93 19.17 -7.58
N ARG A 239 29.99 19.43 -6.68
CA ARG A 239 30.11 19.03 -5.25
C ARG A 239 28.90 18.26 -4.73
N GLN A 240 27.70 18.77 -4.96
CA GLN A 240 26.52 18.31 -4.23
C GLN A 240 26.00 16.99 -4.78
N ILE A 241 25.95 16.84 -6.11
CA ILE A 241 25.43 15.64 -6.77
C ILE A 241 26.23 14.39 -6.42
N TRP A 242 27.56 14.50 -6.27
CA TRP A 242 28.40 13.35 -5.97
C TRP A 242 28.11 12.75 -4.59
N LEU A 243 27.83 13.62 -3.58
CA LEU A 243 27.45 13.15 -2.25
C LEU A 243 26.08 12.46 -2.27
N VAL A 244 25.12 13.00 -3.03
CA VAL A 244 23.81 12.37 -3.22
C VAL A 244 23.95 11.03 -3.96
N CYS A 245 24.73 10.98 -5.04
CA CYS A 245 24.99 9.74 -5.79
C CYS A 245 25.72 8.69 -4.96
N LEU A 246 26.74 9.10 -4.18
CA LEU A 246 27.46 8.21 -3.28
C LEU A 246 26.51 7.63 -2.22
N GLY A 247 25.73 8.48 -1.57
CA GLY A 247 24.71 8.04 -0.61
C GLY A 247 23.72 7.07 -1.25
N PHE A 248 23.20 7.40 -2.45
CA PHE A 248 22.27 6.56 -3.19
C PHE A 248 22.88 5.17 -3.51
N GLY A 249 24.10 5.14 -4.03
CA GLY A 249 24.81 3.88 -4.32
C GLY A 249 24.99 3.02 -3.08
N ILE A 250 25.43 3.62 -1.96
CA ILE A 250 25.61 2.92 -0.69
C ILE A 250 24.25 2.43 -0.15
N GLY A 251 23.21 3.26 -0.18
CA GLY A 251 21.87 2.86 0.26
C GLY A 251 21.30 1.70 -0.57
N LEU A 252 21.48 1.76 -1.88
CA LEU A 252 21.08 0.71 -2.79
C LEU A 252 21.84 -0.59 -2.53
N PHE A 253 23.17 -0.50 -2.32
CA PHE A 253 24.00 -1.66 -1.99
C PHE A 253 23.61 -2.29 -0.64
N LEU A 254 23.44 -1.50 0.41
CA LEU A 254 23.06 -2.00 1.74
C LEU A 254 21.67 -2.63 1.74
N GLY A 255 20.73 -2.07 1.00
CA GLY A 255 19.35 -2.57 0.93
C GLY A 255 19.13 -3.68 -0.10
N HIS A 256 19.97 -3.76 -1.14
CA HIS A 256 19.87 -4.77 -2.20
C HIS A 256 21.24 -5.23 -2.70
N PRO A 257 22.06 -5.87 -1.83
CA PRO A 257 23.43 -6.26 -2.19
C PRO A 257 23.47 -7.22 -3.40
N MET A 258 22.45 -8.05 -3.60
CA MET A 258 22.41 -9.02 -4.71
C MET A 258 22.35 -8.34 -6.08
N LEU A 259 21.91 -7.08 -6.17
CA LEU A 259 21.98 -6.31 -7.41
C LEU A 259 23.44 -6.16 -7.92
N PHE A 260 24.40 -6.17 -7.01
CA PHE A 260 25.83 -6.02 -7.29
C PHE A 260 26.58 -7.37 -7.25
N LEU A 261 26.18 -8.27 -6.36
CA LEU A 261 26.85 -9.56 -6.14
C LEU A 261 26.35 -10.68 -7.06
N ASP A 262 25.08 -10.61 -7.50
CA ASP A 262 24.44 -11.57 -8.41
C ASP A 262 23.45 -10.87 -9.35
N PRO A 263 23.94 -9.94 -10.21
CA PRO A 263 23.09 -9.15 -11.09
C PRO A 263 22.30 -10.00 -12.10
N SER A 264 22.82 -11.17 -12.45
CA SER A 264 22.17 -12.08 -13.40
C SER A 264 20.86 -12.64 -12.86
N SER A 265 20.82 -13.04 -11.59
CA SER A 265 19.62 -13.55 -10.92
C SER A 265 18.60 -12.43 -10.70
N VAL A 266 19.06 -11.23 -10.34
CA VAL A 266 18.19 -10.05 -10.18
C VAL A 266 17.56 -9.66 -11.52
N THR A 267 18.35 -9.58 -12.58
CA THR A 267 17.86 -9.23 -13.92
C THR A 267 16.83 -10.27 -14.41
N ARG A 268 17.09 -11.57 -14.22
CA ARG A 268 16.11 -12.62 -14.55
C ARG A 268 14.80 -12.47 -13.80
N ALA A 269 14.85 -12.16 -12.50
CA ALA A 269 13.65 -11.97 -11.68
C ALA A 269 12.82 -10.76 -12.17
N ILE A 270 13.48 -9.63 -12.44
CA ILE A 270 12.82 -8.42 -12.96
C ILE A 270 12.23 -8.67 -14.35
N THR A 271 13.01 -9.27 -15.26
CA THR A 271 12.56 -9.57 -16.64
C THR A 271 11.41 -10.58 -16.62
N GLY A 272 11.53 -11.64 -15.81
CA GLY A 272 10.48 -12.65 -15.67
C GLY A 272 9.16 -12.05 -15.17
N GLN A 273 9.22 -11.15 -14.19
CA GLN A 273 8.03 -10.45 -13.71
C GLN A 273 7.46 -9.48 -14.76
N THR A 274 8.33 -8.76 -15.48
CA THR A 274 7.91 -7.86 -16.56
C THR A 274 7.23 -8.63 -17.69
N LEU A 275 7.78 -9.78 -18.10
CA LEU A 275 7.18 -10.64 -19.12
C LEU A 275 5.86 -11.24 -18.65
N ARG A 276 5.75 -11.64 -17.38
CA ARG A 276 4.50 -12.11 -16.78
C ARG A 276 3.41 -11.05 -16.83
N TYR A 277 3.73 -9.79 -16.51
CA TYR A 277 2.77 -8.69 -16.65
C TYR A 277 2.45 -8.38 -18.12
N ALA A 278 3.44 -8.44 -19.00
CA ALA A 278 3.24 -8.22 -20.45
C ALA A 278 2.36 -9.31 -21.09
N SER A 279 2.49 -10.58 -20.66
CA SER A 279 1.65 -11.68 -21.16
C SER A 279 0.21 -11.64 -20.64
N LEU A 280 -0.03 -11.00 -19.50
CA LEU A 280 -1.38 -10.78 -18.97
C LEU A 280 -2.11 -9.63 -19.67
N HIS A 281 -1.37 -8.80 -20.41
CA HIS A 281 -1.88 -7.62 -21.09
C HIS A 281 -1.17 -7.50 -22.43
N GLU A 282 -1.93 -7.37 -23.52
CA GLU A 282 -1.38 -7.14 -24.87
C GLU A 282 -0.52 -5.86 -24.86
N PHE A 283 0.80 -6.04 -24.72
CA PHE A 283 1.76 -4.96 -24.68
C PHE A 283 2.03 -4.45 -26.11
N SER A 284 1.30 -3.44 -26.54
CA SER A 284 1.59 -2.76 -27.80
C SER A 284 2.76 -1.79 -27.60
N ARG A 285 3.85 -2.00 -28.35
CA ARG A 285 5.02 -1.09 -28.40
C ARG A 285 4.67 0.35 -28.80
N SER A 286 3.50 0.57 -29.41
CA SER A 286 2.99 1.90 -29.81
C SER A 286 2.59 2.81 -28.64
N GLN A 287 2.61 2.31 -27.40
CA GLN A 287 2.13 3.04 -26.22
C GLN A 287 3.21 3.80 -25.43
N LEU A 288 4.35 4.08 -26.04
CA LEU A 288 5.44 4.84 -25.41
C LEU A 288 5.01 6.24 -24.89
N ILE A 289 3.89 6.78 -25.34
CA ILE A 289 3.32 8.09 -24.93
C ILE A 289 1.82 7.95 -24.61
N ASN A 290 1.40 6.85 -23.99
CA ASN A 290 0.01 6.72 -23.61
C ASN A 290 -0.26 7.40 -22.25
N LEU A 291 -0.80 8.61 -22.27
CA LEU A 291 -1.21 9.37 -21.08
C LEU A 291 -2.52 8.84 -20.47
N SER A 292 -3.20 7.88 -21.10
CA SER A 292 -4.47 7.36 -20.60
C SER A 292 -4.32 6.66 -19.24
N VAL A 293 -3.19 5.99 -18.99
CA VAL A 293 -2.94 5.28 -17.73
C VAL A 293 -2.66 6.26 -16.58
N PRO A 294 -1.71 7.22 -16.67
CA PRO A 294 -1.57 8.28 -15.67
C PRO A 294 -2.88 9.02 -15.42
N TRP A 295 -3.64 9.33 -16.48
CA TRP A 295 -4.94 9.98 -16.36
C TRP A 295 -5.95 9.17 -15.53
N ARG A 296 -6.00 7.85 -15.73
CA ARG A 296 -6.83 6.96 -14.91
C ARG A 296 -6.40 6.91 -13.46
N TYR A 297 -5.09 6.96 -13.16
CA TYR A 297 -4.64 7.08 -11.78
C TYR A 297 -5.15 8.37 -11.14
N VAL A 298 -5.08 9.49 -11.85
CA VAL A 298 -5.57 10.79 -11.34
C VAL A 298 -7.09 10.79 -11.20
N THR A 299 -7.85 10.31 -12.18
CA THR A 299 -9.31 10.47 -12.21
C THR A 299 -10.09 9.36 -11.51
N TYR A 300 -9.46 8.20 -11.28
CA TYR A 300 -10.12 7.03 -10.72
C TYR A 300 -9.39 6.48 -9.49
N VAL A 301 -8.09 6.14 -9.59
CA VAL A 301 -7.41 5.40 -8.52
C VAL A 301 -7.19 6.26 -7.29
N ILE A 302 -6.67 7.49 -7.44
CA ILE A 302 -6.46 8.42 -6.32
C ILE A 302 -7.78 8.76 -5.61
N PRO A 303 -8.89 9.08 -6.31
CA PRO A 303 -10.19 9.27 -5.67
C PRO A 303 -10.63 8.10 -4.80
N PHE A 304 -10.48 6.85 -5.24
CA PHE A 304 -10.81 5.69 -4.42
C PHE A 304 -9.80 5.43 -3.30
N ALA A 305 -8.52 5.67 -3.53
CA ALA A 305 -7.48 5.51 -2.51
C ALA A 305 -7.60 6.54 -1.37
N MET A 306 -8.25 7.70 -1.63
CA MET A 306 -8.55 8.78 -0.69
C MET A 306 -10.07 8.97 -0.52
N TYR A 307 -10.82 7.91 -0.63
CA TYR A 307 -12.30 7.87 -0.56
C TYR A 307 -12.85 8.52 0.74
N PRO A 308 -14.06 9.10 0.74
CA PRO A 308 -14.88 9.34 -0.46
C PRO A 308 -14.62 10.68 -1.13
N ILE A 309 -14.16 11.71 -0.41
CA ILE A 309 -14.00 13.10 -0.91
C ILE A 309 -12.66 13.73 -0.53
N LEU A 310 -11.84 13.05 0.28
CA LEU A 310 -10.55 13.58 0.75
C LEU A 310 -9.59 13.91 -0.42
N TRP A 311 -9.71 13.23 -1.56
CA TRP A 311 -8.93 13.47 -2.77
C TRP A 311 -9.09 14.88 -3.36
N LEU A 312 -10.20 15.57 -3.08
CA LEU A 312 -10.40 16.97 -3.49
C LEU A 312 -9.36 17.90 -2.86
N VAL A 313 -8.95 17.62 -1.61
CA VAL A 313 -8.04 18.52 -0.87
C VAL A 313 -6.67 18.66 -1.54
N PRO A 314 -5.94 17.57 -1.89
CA PRO A 314 -4.67 17.71 -2.61
C PRO A 314 -4.86 18.31 -4.00
N TYR A 315 -5.97 18.08 -4.71
CA TYR A 315 -6.21 18.69 -6.02
C TYR A 315 -6.43 20.18 -5.92
N CYS A 316 -7.21 20.64 -4.94
CA CYS A 316 -7.34 22.06 -4.63
C CYS A 316 -6.00 22.67 -4.20
N ALA A 317 -5.19 21.95 -3.41
CA ALA A 317 -3.88 22.42 -3.01
C ALA A 317 -2.92 22.57 -4.20
N ILE A 318 -2.90 21.60 -5.13
CA ILE A 318 -2.11 21.66 -6.36
C ILE A 318 -2.56 22.85 -7.22
N LEU A 319 -3.87 23.01 -7.42
CA LEU A 319 -4.43 24.14 -8.16
C LEU A 319 -4.04 25.48 -7.53
N TYR A 320 -4.17 25.60 -6.20
CA TYR A 320 -3.77 26.82 -5.47
C TYR A 320 -2.28 27.15 -5.68
N VAL A 321 -1.41 26.14 -5.59
CA VAL A 321 0.05 26.30 -5.79
C VAL A 321 0.35 26.84 -7.20
N VAL A 322 -0.35 26.37 -8.23
CA VAL A 322 -0.13 26.83 -9.63
C VAL A 322 -0.34 28.34 -9.77
N PHE A 323 -1.23 28.92 -8.96
CA PHE A 323 -1.49 30.38 -9.00
C PHE A 323 -0.66 31.18 -7.98
N ARG A 324 0.12 30.52 -7.10
CA ARG A 324 0.87 31.16 -6.01
C ARG A 324 2.38 31.00 -6.13
N ARG A 325 3.02 31.91 -6.87
CA ARG A 325 4.48 31.87 -7.12
C ARG A 325 5.32 31.80 -5.85
N SER A 326 4.85 32.36 -4.73
CA SER A 326 5.55 32.32 -3.42
C SER A 326 5.78 30.89 -2.89
N LEU A 327 4.96 29.91 -3.33
CA LEU A 327 5.08 28.53 -2.92
C LEU A 327 5.92 27.66 -3.89
N TYR A 328 6.32 28.18 -5.07
CA TYR A 328 6.97 27.37 -6.10
C TYR A 328 8.26 26.73 -5.61
N SER A 329 9.12 27.48 -4.92
CA SER A 329 10.38 26.92 -4.41
C SER A 329 10.20 25.76 -3.42
N LEU A 330 9.04 25.67 -2.77
CA LEU A 330 8.70 24.62 -1.82
C LEU A 330 7.95 23.45 -2.46
N SER A 331 7.08 23.70 -3.42
CA SER A 331 6.10 22.74 -3.94
C SER A 331 6.50 22.11 -5.26
N VAL A 332 7.19 22.83 -6.15
CA VAL A 332 7.56 22.33 -7.49
C VAL A 332 8.36 21.03 -7.45
N PRO A 333 9.36 20.85 -6.56
CA PRO A 333 10.07 19.58 -6.47
C PRO A 333 9.16 18.37 -6.19
N ILE A 334 8.18 18.54 -5.29
CA ILE A 334 7.21 17.49 -4.94
C ILE A 334 6.26 17.22 -6.12
N LEU A 335 5.81 18.28 -6.82
CA LEU A 335 4.93 18.13 -7.98
C LEU A 335 5.63 17.45 -9.15
N ILE A 336 6.85 17.84 -9.47
CA ILE A 336 7.65 17.20 -10.54
C ILE A 336 7.88 15.71 -10.22
N PHE A 337 8.27 15.40 -8.98
CA PHE A 337 8.39 14.01 -8.56
C PHE A 337 7.06 13.25 -8.76
N SER A 338 5.94 13.82 -8.32
CA SER A 338 4.62 13.18 -8.43
C SER A 338 4.25 12.90 -9.89
N LEU A 339 4.49 13.86 -10.80
CA LEU A 339 4.24 13.70 -12.23
C LEU A 339 5.15 12.64 -12.86
N LEU A 340 6.45 12.66 -12.55
CA LEU A 340 7.41 11.67 -13.03
C LEU A 340 7.03 10.27 -12.52
N TYR A 341 6.70 10.14 -11.25
CA TYR A 341 6.30 8.86 -10.67
C TYR A 341 5.05 8.30 -11.35
N LEU A 342 3.99 9.10 -11.51
CA LEU A 342 2.77 8.68 -12.21
C LEU A 342 3.05 8.30 -13.67
N TYR A 343 3.92 9.04 -14.35
CA TYR A 343 4.30 8.76 -15.73
C TYR A 343 5.03 7.41 -15.85
N PHE A 344 6.05 7.17 -15.00
CA PHE A 344 6.81 5.92 -15.05
C PHE A 344 6.00 4.72 -14.61
N MET A 345 5.17 4.86 -13.57
CA MET A 345 4.28 3.78 -13.11
C MET A 345 3.16 3.51 -14.12
N GLY A 346 2.66 4.54 -14.78
CA GLY A 346 1.64 4.39 -15.82
C GLY A 346 2.11 3.64 -17.06
N LYS A 347 3.40 3.70 -17.41
CA LYS A 347 3.95 2.99 -18.58
C LYS A 347 4.02 1.48 -18.40
N GLY A 348 4.17 0.99 -17.19
CA GLY A 348 4.39 -0.43 -16.90
C GLY A 348 3.11 -1.23 -16.59
N TYR A 349 1.96 -0.57 -16.46
CA TYR A 349 0.75 -1.19 -15.94
C TYR A 349 -0.47 -0.97 -16.86
N LEU A 350 -0.66 -1.88 -17.80
CA LEU A 350 -1.93 -2.02 -18.52
C LEU A 350 -2.92 -2.96 -17.82
N GLY A 351 -2.62 -3.36 -16.59
CA GLY A 351 -3.40 -4.29 -15.76
C GLY A 351 -4.38 -3.63 -14.81
N PRO A 352 -4.92 -4.40 -13.86
CA PRO A 352 -5.83 -3.85 -12.87
C PRO A 352 -5.17 -2.69 -12.15
N TYR A 353 -5.87 -1.56 -12.08
CA TYR A 353 -5.38 -0.37 -11.43
C TYR A 353 -5.35 -0.59 -9.91
N PHE A 354 -4.14 -0.65 -9.34
CA PHE A 354 -3.95 -0.85 -7.91
C PHE A 354 -3.82 0.48 -7.16
N GLY A 355 -4.59 0.63 -6.08
CA GLY A 355 -4.53 1.79 -5.19
C GLY A 355 -3.15 1.96 -4.55
N ARG A 356 -2.49 0.86 -4.19
CA ARG A 356 -1.14 0.83 -3.59
C ARG A 356 -0.06 1.59 -4.38
N ILE A 357 -0.21 1.69 -5.69
CA ILE A 357 0.74 2.44 -6.51
C ILE A 357 0.71 3.93 -6.17
N THR A 358 -0.45 4.47 -5.81
CA THR A 358 -0.59 5.90 -5.47
C THR A 358 -0.06 6.26 -4.08
N MET A 359 0.18 5.27 -3.21
CA MET A 359 0.58 5.51 -1.82
C MET A 359 1.82 6.39 -1.69
N LEU A 360 2.81 6.22 -2.57
CA LEU A 360 4.05 7.00 -2.54
C LEU A 360 3.85 8.51 -2.74
N LEU A 361 2.70 8.91 -3.30
CA LEU A 361 2.36 10.32 -3.53
C LEU A 361 1.79 11.00 -2.26
N PHE A 362 1.17 10.23 -1.38
CA PHE A 362 0.38 10.79 -0.27
C PHE A 362 1.21 11.58 0.76
N PRO A 363 2.44 11.18 1.14
CA PRO A 363 3.27 12.04 1.99
C PRO A 363 3.49 13.43 1.37
N GLY A 364 3.81 13.46 0.06
CA GLY A 364 3.98 14.72 -0.69
C GLY A 364 2.69 15.53 -0.77
N PHE A 365 1.55 14.91 -1.04
CA PHE A 365 0.24 15.58 -1.08
C PHE A 365 -0.13 16.20 0.26
N CYS A 366 0.08 15.48 1.36
CA CYS A 366 -0.19 16.01 2.70
C CYS A 366 0.75 17.18 3.06
N VAL A 367 2.01 17.13 2.63
CA VAL A 367 2.94 18.24 2.78
C VAL A 367 2.48 19.47 1.97
N LEU A 368 2.02 19.28 0.73
CA LEU A 368 1.45 20.37 -0.08
C LEU A 368 0.19 20.98 0.57
N ILE A 369 -0.71 20.16 1.08
CA ILE A 369 -1.90 20.62 1.83
C ILE A 369 -1.47 21.52 3.01
N GLY A 370 -0.51 21.04 3.80
CA GLY A 370 0.01 21.80 4.94
C GLY A 370 0.66 23.13 4.52
N MET A 371 1.43 23.15 3.42
CA MET A 371 2.04 24.38 2.89
C MET A 371 0.98 25.39 2.48
N VAL A 372 -0.06 24.96 1.77
CA VAL A 372 -1.17 25.82 1.35
C VAL A 372 -1.92 26.38 2.56
N LEU A 373 -2.26 25.54 3.53
CA LEU A 373 -2.92 25.98 4.76
C LEU A 373 -2.05 26.96 5.57
N GLY A 374 -0.74 26.71 5.61
CA GLY A 374 0.22 27.63 6.24
C GLY A 374 0.23 28.99 5.57
N ASN A 375 0.14 29.05 4.25
CA ASN A 375 0.07 30.31 3.51
C ASN A 375 -1.28 31.01 3.71
N LEU A 376 -2.39 30.29 3.57
CA LEU A 376 -3.74 30.80 3.79
C LEU A 376 -3.93 31.35 5.21
N GLN A 377 -3.36 30.71 6.23
CA GLN A 377 -3.43 31.17 7.61
C GLN A 377 -2.78 32.57 7.80
N LEU A 378 -1.76 32.89 7.00
CA LEU A 378 -1.17 34.25 7.01
C LEU A 378 -2.15 35.28 6.44
N GLU A 379 -2.83 34.92 5.34
CA GLU A 379 -3.77 35.80 4.65
C GLU A 379 -5.09 35.98 5.44
N LEU A 380 -5.51 34.93 6.18
CA LEU A 380 -6.79 34.91 6.88
C LEU A 380 -6.70 35.29 8.37
N ARG A 381 -5.53 35.69 8.86
CA ARG A 381 -5.30 36.00 10.29
C ARG A 381 -6.31 37.00 10.85
N GLU A 382 -6.79 37.92 10.03
CA GLU A 382 -7.75 38.94 10.42
C GLU A 382 -9.23 38.55 10.19
N LYS A 383 -9.48 37.44 9.51
CA LYS A 383 -10.82 36.98 9.11
C LYS A 383 -11.27 35.74 9.90
N ARG A 384 -11.65 35.96 11.19
CA ARG A 384 -12.05 34.88 12.11
C ARG A 384 -13.16 33.95 11.55
N THR A 385 -14.16 34.55 10.90
CA THR A 385 -15.27 33.80 10.28
C THR A 385 -14.76 32.80 9.21
N LEU A 386 -13.81 33.22 8.37
CA LEU A 386 -13.29 32.38 7.31
C LEU A 386 -12.42 31.25 7.85
N ALA A 387 -11.72 31.46 8.97
CA ALA A 387 -10.99 30.38 9.67
C ALA A 387 -11.94 29.32 10.22
N VAL A 388 -13.08 29.72 10.78
CA VAL A 388 -14.13 28.79 11.25
C VAL A 388 -14.73 28.01 10.08
N VAL A 389 -15.09 28.68 9.00
CA VAL A 389 -15.63 28.02 7.78
C VAL A 389 -14.64 27.01 7.21
N SER A 390 -13.36 27.38 7.13
CA SER A 390 -12.31 26.48 6.63
C SER A 390 -12.14 25.25 7.53
N THR A 391 -12.26 25.40 8.84
CA THR A 391 -12.18 24.30 9.80
C THR A 391 -13.38 23.36 9.64
N ILE A 392 -14.60 23.89 9.51
CA ILE A 392 -15.80 23.10 9.28
C ILE A 392 -15.69 22.35 7.95
N ALA A 393 -15.29 23.02 6.87
CA ALA A 393 -15.11 22.41 5.57
C ALA A 393 -14.10 21.25 5.62
N LEU A 394 -12.98 21.42 6.34
CA LEU A 394 -12.01 20.35 6.55
C LEU A 394 -12.60 19.16 7.30
N LEU A 395 -13.35 19.40 8.38
CA LEU A 395 -13.99 18.33 9.14
C LEU A 395 -15.00 17.57 8.29
N LEU A 396 -15.77 18.28 7.44
CA LEU A 396 -16.72 17.66 6.50
C LEU A 396 -16.02 16.77 5.46
N VAL A 397 -14.77 17.07 5.11
CA VAL A 397 -13.98 16.25 4.17
C VAL A 397 -13.30 15.08 4.87
N VAL A 398 -12.80 15.27 6.09
CA VAL A 398 -12.06 14.25 6.85
C VAL A 398 -12.99 13.20 7.46
N ALA A 399 -14.16 13.61 7.97
CA ALA A 399 -15.07 12.73 8.68
C ALA A 399 -15.59 11.54 7.84
N PRO A 400 -15.97 11.69 6.55
CA PRO A 400 -16.38 10.55 5.73
C PRO A 400 -15.28 9.52 5.51
N SER A 401 -14.02 9.96 5.34
CA SER A 401 -12.88 9.04 5.23
C SER A 401 -12.65 8.28 6.54
N LEU A 402 -12.70 8.98 7.69
CA LEU A 402 -12.62 8.36 9.00
C LEU A 402 -13.73 7.33 9.23
N LEU A 403 -14.97 7.63 8.83
CA LEU A 403 -16.09 6.70 8.94
C LEU A 403 -15.89 5.47 8.06
N PHE A 404 -15.36 5.65 6.86
CA PHE A 404 -15.00 4.54 5.98
C PHE A 404 -13.91 3.66 6.62
N ASP A 405 -12.84 4.25 7.16
CA ASP A 405 -11.75 3.53 7.80
C ASP A 405 -12.25 2.71 8.99
N VAL A 406 -13.07 3.32 9.87
CA VAL A 406 -13.68 2.59 11.00
C VAL A 406 -14.60 1.46 10.52
N ALA A 407 -15.35 1.67 9.43
CA ALA A 407 -16.20 0.61 8.87
C ALA A 407 -15.37 -0.53 8.28
N TYR A 408 -14.26 -0.20 7.61
CA TYR A 408 -13.32 -1.16 7.05
C TYR A 408 -12.65 -2.01 8.15
N ASP A 409 -12.15 -1.36 9.20
CA ASP A 409 -11.51 -2.02 10.35
C ASP A 409 -12.48 -2.94 11.08
N ARG A 410 -13.74 -2.51 11.27
CA ARG A 410 -14.79 -3.37 11.83
C ARG A 410 -15.08 -4.58 10.96
N ALA A 411 -15.03 -4.43 9.65
CA ALA A 411 -15.20 -5.54 8.73
C ALA A 411 -14.03 -6.53 8.81
N LEU A 412 -12.79 -6.05 9.00
CA LEU A 412 -11.62 -6.92 9.23
C LEU A 412 -11.70 -7.71 10.55
N GLN A 413 -12.46 -7.25 11.55
CA GLN A 413 -12.69 -8.00 12.80
C GLN A 413 -13.70 -9.14 12.64
N GLN A 414 -14.48 -9.16 11.56
CA GLN A 414 -15.43 -10.22 11.30
C GLN A 414 -14.72 -11.45 10.71
N LYS A 415 -15.36 -12.62 10.84
CA LYS A 415 -14.88 -13.81 10.13
C LYS A 415 -14.91 -13.56 8.63
N ASP A 416 -13.81 -13.87 7.97
CA ASP A 416 -13.70 -13.77 6.52
C ASP A 416 -14.71 -14.70 5.83
N ALA A 417 -15.28 -14.26 4.71
CA ALA A 417 -16.25 -15.04 3.94
C ALA A 417 -15.71 -16.43 3.57
N ARG A 418 -14.41 -16.55 3.32
CA ARG A 418 -13.72 -17.82 3.01
C ARG A 418 -13.72 -18.80 4.19
N GLN A 419 -13.59 -18.28 5.42
CA GLN A 419 -13.68 -19.10 6.64
C GLN A 419 -15.11 -19.60 6.85
N VAL A 420 -16.10 -18.71 6.69
CA VAL A 420 -17.51 -19.06 6.86
C VAL A 420 -17.95 -20.12 5.84
N VAL A 421 -17.59 -19.95 4.58
CA VAL A 421 -17.88 -20.96 3.53
C VAL A 421 -17.27 -22.31 3.90
N ARG A 422 -16.03 -22.33 4.39
CA ARG A 422 -15.35 -23.56 4.77
C ARG A 422 -16.04 -24.27 5.95
N GLU A 423 -16.44 -23.50 6.97
CA GLU A 423 -17.16 -24.04 8.13
C GLU A 423 -18.53 -24.62 7.71
N ASP A 424 -19.24 -23.96 6.80
CA ASP A 424 -20.52 -24.44 6.29
C ASP A 424 -20.34 -25.68 5.40
N LEU A 425 -19.34 -25.69 4.51
CA LEU A 425 -19.01 -26.89 3.73
C LEU A 425 -18.66 -28.08 4.61
N GLN A 426 -17.92 -27.89 5.70
CA GLN A 426 -17.59 -28.97 6.64
C GLN A 426 -18.84 -29.60 7.28
N LYS A 427 -19.87 -28.80 7.53
CA LYS A 427 -21.16 -29.31 8.05
C LYS A 427 -21.96 -30.04 6.99
N LEU A 428 -21.85 -29.61 5.73
CA LEU A 428 -22.56 -30.19 4.59
C LEU A 428 -21.88 -31.46 4.06
N ILE A 429 -20.57 -31.50 4.12
CA ILE A 429 -19.74 -32.65 3.72
C ILE A 429 -19.82 -33.71 4.81
N GLY A 430 -20.62 -34.75 4.63
CA GLY A 430 -20.73 -35.85 5.54
C GLY A 430 -19.46 -36.73 5.57
N GLN A 431 -19.60 -38.04 5.83
CA GLN A 431 -18.51 -39.02 5.83
C GLN A 431 -18.17 -39.56 4.44
N ALA A 432 -19.01 -39.29 3.42
CA ALA A 432 -18.83 -39.79 2.07
C ALA A 432 -17.73 -39.02 1.30
N PRO A 433 -17.05 -39.69 0.35
CA PRO A 433 -16.19 -38.99 -0.60
C PRO A 433 -16.97 -37.89 -1.32
N THR A 434 -16.41 -36.68 -1.34
CA THR A 434 -17.09 -35.50 -1.85
C THR A 434 -16.20 -34.73 -2.82
N THR A 435 -16.76 -34.23 -3.90
CA THR A 435 -16.05 -33.42 -4.88
C THR A 435 -16.55 -31.97 -4.84
N ILE A 436 -15.61 -31.03 -4.72
CA ILE A 436 -15.91 -29.60 -4.76
C ILE A 436 -15.35 -29.02 -6.06
N GLY A 437 -16.24 -28.53 -6.92
CA GLY A 437 -15.89 -27.75 -8.09
C GLY A 437 -15.66 -26.30 -7.72
N VAL A 438 -14.62 -25.69 -8.29
CA VAL A 438 -14.34 -24.28 -8.10
C VAL A 438 -14.22 -23.62 -9.47
N TRP A 439 -15.01 -22.58 -9.71
CA TRP A 439 -14.90 -21.81 -10.96
C TRP A 439 -13.51 -21.18 -11.04
N ARG A 440 -12.84 -21.43 -12.16
CA ARG A 440 -11.50 -20.91 -12.43
C ARG A 440 -11.51 -19.41 -12.53
N LEU A 441 -11.11 -18.75 -11.46
CA LEU A 441 -10.71 -17.36 -11.50
C LEU A 441 -9.27 -17.25 -12.04
N PRO A 442 -8.89 -16.10 -12.62
CA PRO A 442 -7.51 -15.86 -13.00
C PRO A 442 -6.53 -16.26 -11.87
N SER A 443 -5.38 -16.82 -12.22
CA SER A 443 -4.44 -17.47 -11.30
C SER A 443 -3.94 -16.60 -10.12
N TYR A 444 -4.13 -15.30 -10.18
CA TYR A 444 -3.79 -14.35 -9.11
C TYR A 444 -4.91 -14.14 -8.08
N PHE A 445 -6.08 -14.76 -8.27
CA PHE A 445 -7.19 -14.70 -7.31
C PHE A 445 -7.33 -16.01 -6.54
N TYR A 446 -6.47 -16.22 -5.57
CA TYR A 446 -6.56 -17.36 -4.66
C TYR A 446 -7.70 -17.26 -3.64
N THR A 447 -8.65 -16.37 -3.86
CA THR A 447 -9.69 -16.02 -2.90
C THR A 447 -10.68 -17.15 -2.60
N VAL A 448 -10.88 -18.08 -3.54
CA VAL A 448 -11.81 -19.21 -3.36
C VAL A 448 -11.08 -20.51 -3.02
N MET A 449 -9.87 -20.71 -3.55
CA MET A 449 -9.07 -21.91 -3.34
C MET A 449 -8.91 -22.30 -1.87
N PRO A 450 -8.54 -21.39 -0.97
CA PRO A 450 -8.44 -21.71 0.45
C PRO A 450 -9.75 -22.15 1.07
N ALA A 451 -10.88 -21.57 0.62
CA ALA A 451 -12.20 -21.98 1.11
C ALA A 451 -12.59 -23.39 0.68
N ALA A 452 -12.16 -23.79 -0.51
CA ALA A 452 -12.43 -25.09 -1.07
C ALA A 452 -11.49 -26.19 -0.57
N LYS A 453 -10.28 -25.85 -0.09
CA LYS A 453 -9.38 -26.83 0.52
C LYS A 453 -10.02 -27.42 1.79
N PRO A 454 -10.36 -28.71 1.81
CA PRO A 454 -10.98 -29.33 2.97
C PRO A 454 -9.96 -29.62 4.05
N LEU A 455 -10.42 -29.72 5.27
CA LEU A 455 -9.59 -30.12 6.41
C LEU A 455 -9.16 -31.60 6.35
N ASN A 456 -9.78 -32.40 5.53
CA ASN A 456 -9.48 -33.82 5.37
C ASN A 456 -9.25 -34.13 3.89
N SER A 457 -7.99 -33.97 3.44
CA SER A 457 -7.60 -34.06 2.03
C SER A 457 -7.79 -35.44 1.40
N GLU A 458 -7.93 -36.52 2.19
CA GLU A 458 -8.08 -37.87 1.68
C GLU A 458 -9.49 -38.15 1.14
N ARG A 459 -10.49 -37.42 1.59
CA ARG A 459 -11.90 -37.67 1.23
C ARG A 459 -12.52 -36.63 0.32
N VAL A 460 -11.86 -35.49 0.11
CA VAL A 460 -12.43 -34.40 -0.67
C VAL A 460 -11.53 -34.01 -1.83
N ALA A 461 -12.01 -34.22 -3.03
CA ALA A 461 -11.36 -33.79 -4.25
C ALA A 461 -11.78 -32.36 -4.61
N VAL A 462 -10.80 -31.48 -4.85
CA VAL A 462 -11.05 -30.12 -5.33
C VAL A 462 -10.69 -30.03 -6.80
N GLN A 463 -11.67 -29.77 -7.64
CA GLN A 463 -11.50 -29.60 -9.08
C GLN A 463 -11.42 -28.11 -9.42
N LEU A 464 -10.27 -27.68 -9.98
CA LEU A 464 -9.98 -26.29 -10.33
C LEU A 464 -10.31 -25.93 -11.79
N GLN A 465 -10.83 -26.87 -12.53
CA GLN A 465 -11.16 -26.70 -13.95
C GLN A 465 -12.67 -26.70 -14.10
N ASP A 466 -13.09 -26.18 -15.25
CA ASP A 466 -14.45 -26.02 -15.76
C ASP A 466 -15.50 -26.82 -14.96
N PRO A 467 -16.60 -26.23 -14.50
CA PRO A 467 -17.46 -26.79 -13.46
C PRO A 467 -17.69 -28.28 -13.71
N GLY A 468 -16.87 -29.06 -13.01
CA GLY A 468 -16.78 -30.50 -13.28
C GLY A 468 -18.18 -31.06 -13.23
N ARG A 469 -18.56 -31.75 -14.28
CA ARG A 469 -19.88 -32.35 -14.46
C ARG A 469 -20.28 -33.25 -13.28
N ASP A 470 -19.33 -33.53 -12.38
CA ASP A 470 -19.43 -34.48 -11.29
C ASP A 470 -19.14 -33.94 -9.89
N ALA A 471 -19.07 -32.61 -9.71
CA ALA A 471 -18.92 -32.03 -8.38
C ALA A 471 -20.23 -32.12 -7.56
N ASP A 472 -20.12 -32.37 -6.25
CA ASP A 472 -21.24 -32.39 -5.32
C ASP A 472 -21.58 -30.96 -4.86
N PHE A 473 -20.54 -30.15 -4.69
CA PHE A 473 -20.64 -28.72 -4.39
C PHE A 473 -19.89 -27.91 -5.43
N PHE A 474 -20.42 -26.73 -5.75
CA PHE A 474 -19.79 -25.84 -6.70
C PHE A 474 -19.67 -24.41 -6.11
N LEU A 475 -18.46 -23.89 -6.10
CA LEU A 475 -18.14 -22.56 -5.60
C LEU A 475 -17.81 -21.60 -6.75
N VAL A 476 -18.46 -20.45 -6.74
CA VAL A 476 -18.13 -19.33 -7.63
C VAL A 476 -17.64 -18.16 -6.78
N GLY A 477 -16.37 -17.80 -6.92
CA GLY A 477 -15.77 -16.72 -6.16
C GLY A 477 -15.49 -15.48 -6.99
N PHE A 478 -15.73 -14.33 -6.39
CA PHE A 478 -15.36 -13.02 -6.92
C PHE A 478 -14.38 -12.35 -5.97
N PRO A 479 -13.28 -11.76 -6.48
CA PRO A 479 -12.25 -11.15 -5.63
C PRO A 479 -12.72 -9.87 -4.94
N ASN A 480 -13.89 -9.37 -5.29
CA ASN A 480 -14.48 -8.15 -4.76
C ASN A 480 -15.97 -8.37 -4.44
N GLN A 481 -16.56 -7.42 -3.77
CA GLN A 481 -18.02 -7.38 -3.66
C GLN A 481 -18.62 -7.11 -5.04
N ILE A 482 -19.67 -7.86 -5.34
CA ILE A 482 -20.42 -7.72 -6.58
C ILE A 482 -21.86 -7.25 -6.31
N THR A 483 -22.48 -6.62 -7.30
CA THR A 483 -23.87 -6.19 -7.21
C THR A 483 -24.83 -7.37 -7.13
N SER A 484 -26.01 -7.19 -6.51
CA SER A 484 -27.08 -8.19 -6.50
C SER A 484 -27.45 -8.65 -7.91
N ALA A 485 -27.53 -7.74 -8.86
CA ALA A 485 -27.80 -8.07 -10.26
C ALA A 485 -26.76 -9.03 -10.87
N LYS A 486 -25.48 -8.89 -10.49
CA LYS A 486 -24.42 -9.81 -10.93
C LYS A 486 -24.51 -11.15 -10.21
N VAL A 487 -24.90 -11.17 -8.93
CA VAL A 487 -25.20 -12.42 -8.20
C VAL A 487 -26.33 -13.16 -8.92
N ASP A 488 -27.46 -12.49 -9.17
CA ASP A 488 -28.63 -13.07 -9.82
C ASP A 488 -28.33 -13.59 -11.24
N ALA A 489 -27.52 -12.84 -12.00
CA ALA A 489 -27.09 -13.26 -13.33
C ALA A 489 -26.24 -14.53 -13.26
N THR A 490 -25.30 -14.60 -12.30
CA THR A 490 -24.45 -15.79 -12.10
C THR A 490 -25.27 -16.99 -11.64
N VAL A 491 -26.21 -16.78 -10.70
CA VAL A 491 -27.12 -17.83 -10.24
C VAL A 491 -27.90 -18.41 -11.41
N ARG A 492 -28.57 -17.53 -12.21
CA ARG A 492 -29.30 -17.98 -13.41
C ARG A 492 -28.41 -18.74 -14.38
N GLN A 493 -27.19 -18.29 -14.62
CA GLN A 493 -26.25 -18.96 -15.51
C GLN A 493 -25.91 -20.38 -15.05
N VAL A 494 -25.55 -20.54 -13.77
CA VAL A 494 -25.19 -21.86 -13.20
C VAL A 494 -26.39 -22.79 -13.12
N GLU A 495 -27.57 -22.29 -12.73
CA GLU A 495 -28.79 -23.08 -12.62
C GLU A 495 -29.37 -23.49 -13.99
N ALA A 496 -29.13 -22.70 -15.05
CA ALA A 496 -29.54 -23.03 -16.42
C ALA A 496 -28.87 -24.32 -16.96
N GLU A 497 -27.70 -24.68 -16.43
CA GLU A 497 -27.04 -25.95 -16.74
C GLU A 497 -27.79 -27.17 -16.16
N GLY A 498 -28.78 -26.94 -15.31
CA GLY A 498 -29.68 -27.97 -14.76
C GLY A 498 -29.10 -28.84 -13.65
N LYS A 499 -27.78 -28.78 -13.39
CA LYS A 499 -27.06 -29.67 -12.48
C LYS A 499 -26.99 -29.19 -11.04
N PHE A 500 -26.95 -27.88 -10.85
CA PHE A 500 -26.75 -27.23 -9.56
C PHE A 500 -27.96 -26.40 -9.16
N LYS A 501 -28.14 -26.25 -7.84
CA LYS A 501 -29.07 -25.33 -7.22
C LYS A 501 -28.28 -24.34 -6.37
N TYR A 502 -28.61 -23.07 -6.46
CA TYR A 502 -28.05 -22.02 -5.59
C TYR A 502 -28.48 -22.28 -4.14
N GLU A 503 -27.52 -22.24 -3.25
CA GLU A 503 -27.72 -22.42 -1.81
C GLU A 503 -27.59 -21.09 -1.06
N LYS A 504 -26.44 -20.43 -1.20
CA LYS A 504 -26.12 -19.27 -0.38
C LYS A 504 -25.03 -18.40 -0.98
N SER A 505 -25.04 -17.10 -0.65
CA SER A 505 -23.92 -16.19 -0.87
C SER A 505 -23.24 -15.79 0.44
N TYR A 506 -21.92 -15.64 0.38
CA TYR A 506 -21.08 -15.27 1.51
C TYR A 506 -20.33 -13.99 1.17
N ARG A 507 -20.46 -12.98 2.02
CA ARG A 507 -19.73 -11.72 1.92
C ARG A 507 -19.63 -11.06 3.30
N VAL A 508 -18.58 -10.26 3.52
CA VAL A 508 -18.44 -9.40 4.70
C VAL A 508 -18.73 -7.96 4.26
N PRO A 509 -19.84 -7.35 4.70
CA PRO A 509 -20.18 -5.98 4.32
C PRO A 509 -19.30 -4.98 5.08
N VAL A 510 -18.78 -3.98 4.39
CA VAL A 510 -18.13 -2.81 5.00
C VAL A 510 -19.22 -1.81 5.34
N LYS A 511 -19.61 -1.73 6.62
CA LYS A 511 -20.77 -0.91 7.06
C LYS A 511 -20.54 -0.24 8.41
N ILE A 512 -21.16 0.92 8.60
CA ILE A 512 -21.23 1.64 9.88
C ILE A 512 -22.59 2.34 10.01
N PHE A 513 -23.18 2.34 11.19
CA PHE A 513 -24.50 2.96 11.47
C PHE A 513 -25.62 2.57 10.46
N GLY A 514 -25.60 1.33 10.00
CA GLY A 514 -26.57 0.84 9.00
C GLY A 514 -26.25 1.20 7.55
N HIS A 515 -25.32 2.12 7.29
CA HIS A 515 -24.86 2.46 5.95
C HIS A 515 -23.78 1.47 5.47
N GLU A 516 -24.00 0.85 4.31
CA GLU A 516 -23.05 -0.05 3.65
C GLU A 516 -22.29 0.70 2.55
N PHE A 517 -20.96 0.66 2.59
CA PHE A 517 -20.10 1.18 1.54
C PHE A 517 -19.99 0.15 0.41
N GLY A 518 -20.47 0.50 -0.77
CA GLY A 518 -20.39 -0.38 -1.94
C GLY A 518 -18.97 -0.42 -2.50
N LEU A 519 -18.31 -1.57 -2.37
CA LEU A 519 -16.91 -1.75 -2.83
C LEU A 519 -16.79 -2.23 -4.28
N THR A 520 -17.86 -2.31 -5.04
CA THR A 520 -17.91 -2.91 -6.39
C THR A 520 -17.00 -2.22 -7.42
N HIS A 521 -16.72 -0.94 -7.22
CA HIS A 521 -15.92 -0.11 -8.13
C HIS A 521 -14.54 0.25 -7.56
N PHE A 522 -14.18 -0.27 -6.40
CA PHE A 522 -12.88 0.03 -5.80
C PHE A 522 -11.74 -0.72 -6.50
N PRO A 523 -10.51 -0.16 -6.50
CA PRO A 523 -9.32 -0.90 -6.88
C PRO A 523 -9.22 -2.23 -6.15
N LEU A 524 -8.75 -3.25 -6.86
CA LEU A 524 -8.81 -4.64 -6.41
C LEU A 524 -8.10 -4.89 -5.08
N ASP A 525 -6.99 -4.22 -4.86
CA ASP A 525 -6.17 -4.35 -3.66
C ASP A 525 -6.81 -3.74 -2.40
N ILE A 526 -7.83 -2.89 -2.55
CA ILE A 526 -8.68 -2.44 -1.44
C ILE A 526 -9.70 -3.52 -1.06
N THR A 527 -10.14 -4.31 -2.04
CA THR A 527 -11.25 -5.25 -1.88
C THR A 527 -10.85 -6.67 -1.57
N TYR A 528 -9.55 -7.02 -1.62
CA TYR A 528 -9.04 -8.36 -1.33
C TYR A 528 -9.57 -9.00 -0.02
N PRO A 529 -9.76 -8.26 1.08
CA PRO A 529 -10.33 -8.83 2.29
C PRO A 529 -11.80 -9.19 2.20
N PHE A 530 -12.52 -8.73 1.18
CA PHE A 530 -13.98 -8.81 1.10
C PHE A 530 -14.46 -9.48 -0.19
N PRO A 531 -14.09 -10.74 -0.45
CA PRO A 531 -14.59 -11.48 -1.60
C PRO A 531 -16.10 -11.76 -1.46
N THR A 532 -16.75 -12.00 -2.60
CA THR A 532 -18.08 -12.60 -2.64
C THR A 532 -17.95 -14.03 -3.13
N ILE A 533 -18.52 -14.99 -2.40
CA ILE A 533 -18.48 -16.41 -2.74
C ILE A 533 -19.92 -16.93 -2.81
N LEU A 534 -20.26 -17.60 -3.91
CA LEU A 534 -21.55 -18.26 -4.11
C LEU A 534 -21.38 -19.76 -3.98
N LEU A 535 -22.23 -20.40 -3.17
CA LEU A 535 -22.28 -21.85 -2.99
C LEU A 535 -23.49 -22.41 -3.75
N PHE A 536 -23.24 -23.43 -4.52
CA PHE A 536 -24.24 -24.25 -5.20
C PHE A 536 -24.09 -25.69 -4.77
N VAL A 537 -25.21 -26.40 -4.67
CA VAL A 537 -25.28 -27.82 -4.32
C VAL A 537 -25.82 -28.58 -5.53
N ARG A 538 -25.31 -29.78 -5.78
CA ARG A 538 -25.78 -30.67 -6.85
C ARG A 538 -27.25 -31.03 -6.62
N LYS A 539 -28.05 -30.92 -7.66
CA LYS A 539 -29.43 -31.44 -7.62
C LYS A 539 -29.38 -32.96 -7.55
N THR A 540 -30.06 -33.56 -6.59
CA THR A 540 -30.31 -34.99 -6.59
C THR A 540 -31.05 -35.34 -7.86
N PRO A 541 -30.64 -36.35 -8.63
CA PRO A 541 -31.45 -36.86 -9.74
C PRO A 541 -32.85 -37.19 -9.21
N ALA A 542 -33.90 -36.64 -9.85
CA ALA A 542 -35.30 -36.96 -9.51
C ALA A 542 -35.63 -38.42 -9.76
#